data_10b2288af52fab1f48113d5e416357fd
#
_entry.id   10b2288af52fab1f48113d5e416357fd
#
_cell.length_a   1.000
_cell.length_b   1.000
_cell.length_c   1.000
_cell.angle_alpha   90.00
_cell.angle_beta   90.00
_cell.angle_gamma   90.00
#
_symmetry.space_group_name_H-M   'P 1'
#
loop_
_entity.id
_entity.type
_entity.pdbx_description
1 polymer ?
#
loop_
_entity_poly.entity_id
_entity_poly.type
_entity_poly.pdbx_seq_one_letter_code
_entity_poly.pdbx_strand_id
1 'polypeptide(L)'
;KVRKLGTLRYCATASPAFMQQHFASGVSADTLARAPSIVFDRNDRLQERWVRRQLRRDVALPAHRLPSSQAFVDAALADVGWGMNPLLSVQEHLDKRRLVELVPGRALDVPLYWQVAQQPLPELERLTRSVVAAAGQALL
;
A
#
# COMPACT_ATOMS: atom_id res chain seq x y z
N LYS A 1 -18.08 15.84 -11.28
CA LYS A 1 -18.76 14.56 -11.21
C LYS A 1 -17.83 13.51 -10.60
N VAL A 2 -18.32 12.75 -9.63
CA VAL A 2 -17.54 11.76 -8.88
C VAL A 2 -18.18 10.39 -9.09
N ARG A 3 -17.35 9.39 -9.39
CA ARG A 3 -17.80 8.02 -9.57
C ARG A 3 -16.87 7.07 -8.81
N LYS A 4 -17.43 6.17 -8.01
CA LYS A 4 -16.65 5.13 -7.36
C LYS A 4 -16.18 4.11 -8.40
N LEU A 5 -14.88 3.82 -8.39
CA LEU A 5 -14.27 2.83 -9.30
C LEU A 5 -14.20 1.44 -8.69
N GLY A 6 -14.06 1.33 -7.41
CA GLY A 6 -13.86 0.10 -6.69
C GLY A 6 -12.94 0.31 -5.50
N THR A 7 -12.34 -0.76 -5.02
CA THR A 7 -11.48 -0.75 -3.84
C THR A 7 -10.10 -1.28 -4.19
N LEU A 8 -9.08 -0.54 -3.82
CA LEU A 8 -7.68 -0.97 -3.94
C LEU A 8 -7.24 -1.56 -2.61
N ARG A 9 -6.83 -2.82 -2.62
CA ARG A 9 -6.35 -3.51 -1.43
C ARG A 9 -4.85 -3.31 -1.28
N TYR A 10 -4.45 -2.84 -0.11
CA TYR A 10 -3.06 -2.65 0.28
C TYR A 10 -2.65 -3.69 1.32
N CYS A 11 -1.43 -4.19 1.18
CA CYS A 11 -0.83 -5.12 2.15
C CYS A 11 0.41 -4.49 2.76
N ALA A 12 0.58 -4.65 4.08
CA ALA A 12 1.82 -4.30 4.77
C ALA A 12 2.85 -5.40 4.48
N THR A 13 3.89 -5.08 3.71
CA THR A 13 4.85 -6.06 3.21
C THR A 13 6.28 -5.69 3.54
N ALA A 14 7.10 -6.72 3.68
CA ALA A 14 8.54 -6.63 3.83
C ALA A 14 9.18 -7.91 3.29
N SER A 15 10.50 -7.89 3.09
CA SER A 15 11.24 -9.11 2.75
C SER A 15 11.31 -10.05 3.95
N PRO A 16 11.52 -11.36 3.73
CA PRO A 16 11.75 -12.29 4.83
C PRO A 16 12.95 -11.90 5.70
N ALA A 17 14.03 -11.40 5.10
CA ALA A 17 15.21 -10.94 5.84
C ALA A 17 14.90 -9.75 6.73
N PHE A 18 14.11 -8.80 6.24
CA PHE A 18 13.67 -7.66 7.03
C PHE A 18 12.81 -8.10 8.23
N MET A 19 11.91 -9.06 8.00
CA MET A 19 11.07 -9.62 9.07
C MET A 19 11.92 -10.26 10.16
N GLN A 20 12.94 -11.02 9.77
CA GLN A 20 13.84 -11.66 10.72
C GLN A 20 14.66 -10.64 11.50
N GLN A 21 15.12 -9.58 10.85
CA GLN A 21 15.94 -8.55 11.47
C GLN A 21 15.15 -7.66 12.44
N HIS A 22 13.94 -7.24 12.04
CA HIS A 22 13.19 -6.21 12.74
C HIS A 22 11.97 -6.72 13.51
N PHE A 23 11.43 -7.86 13.12
CA PHE A 23 10.18 -8.38 13.68
C PHE A 23 10.29 -9.81 14.22
N ALA A 24 11.50 -10.23 14.56
CA ALA A 24 11.73 -11.58 15.10
C ALA A 24 10.91 -11.85 16.37
N SER A 25 10.68 -10.83 17.19
CA SER A 25 9.85 -10.91 18.40
C SER A 25 8.37 -10.59 18.15
N GLY A 26 7.97 -10.45 16.90
CA GLY A 26 6.60 -10.14 16.51
C GLY A 26 6.41 -8.68 16.10
N VAL A 27 5.23 -8.40 15.58
CA VAL A 27 4.81 -7.06 15.18
C VAL A 27 4.08 -6.42 16.36
N SER A 28 4.71 -5.42 16.97
CA SER A 28 4.25 -4.75 18.17
C SER A 28 4.55 -3.25 18.09
N ALA A 29 4.05 -2.49 19.08
CA ALA A 29 4.40 -1.08 19.17
C ALA A 29 5.92 -0.87 19.25
N ASP A 30 6.62 -1.72 20.00
CA ASP A 30 8.07 -1.60 20.17
C ASP A 30 8.82 -1.90 18.88
N THR A 31 8.49 -2.98 18.18
CA THR A 31 9.18 -3.34 16.94
C THR A 31 8.85 -2.37 15.81
N LEU A 32 7.60 -1.93 15.70
CA LEU A 32 7.20 -0.93 14.70
C LEU A 32 7.85 0.43 14.94
N ALA A 33 8.06 0.83 16.20
CA ALA A 33 8.72 2.09 16.52
C ALA A 33 10.20 2.11 16.11
N ARG A 34 10.81 0.96 15.86
CA ARG A 34 12.22 0.83 15.48
C ARG A 34 12.44 0.41 14.03
N ALA A 35 11.50 -0.33 13.45
CA ALA A 35 11.62 -0.84 12.09
C ALA A 35 11.39 0.28 11.07
N PRO A 36 12.31 0.54 10.13
CA PRO A 36 12.09 1.55 9.11
C PRO A 36 10.87 1.21 8.25
N SER A 37 9.99 2.18 8.06
CA SER A 37 8.89 2.10 7.11
C SER A 37 9.22 2.88 5.85
N ILE A 38 8.44 2.68 4.79
CA ILE A 38 8.56 3.39 3.53
C ILE A 38 7.28 4.20 3.34
N VAL A 39 7.43 5.49 3.05
CA VAL A 39 6.31 6.38 2.74
C VAL A 39 6.55 7.06 1.40
N PHE A 40 5.47 7.34 0.67
CA PHE A 40 5.55 8.00 -0.63
C PHE A 40 6.01 9.45 -0.47
N ASP A 41 5.33 10.18 0.40
CA ASP A 41 5.65 11.55 0.78
C ASP A 41 5.09 11.83 2.18
N ARG A 42 5.19 13.09 2.62
CA ARG A 42 4.69 13.50 3.95
C ARG A 42 3.18 13.38 4.11
N ASN A 43 2.43 13.25 3.01
CA ASN A 43 0.96 13.11 3.02
C ASN A 43 0.52 11.65 3.03
N ASP A 44 1.44 10.72 2.85
CA ASP A 44 1.15 9.29 2.89
C ASP A 44 0.91 8.84 4.33
N ARG A 45 -0.33 8.45 4.63
CA ARG A 45 -0.78 8.03 5.96
C ARG A 45 -1.14 6.54 6.03
N LEU A 46 -0.90 5.79 4.95
CA LEU A 46 -1.34 4.39 4.90
C LEU A 46 -0.66 3.52 5.95
N GLN A 47 0.65 3.71 6.17
CA GLN A 47 1.40 2.96 7.17
C GLN A 47 0.87 3.25 8.58
N GLU A 48 0.67 4.52 8.91
CA GLU A 48 0.11 4.93 10.21
C GLU A 48 -1.30 4.38 10.42
N ARG A 49 -2.16 4.43 9.37
CA ARG A 49 -3.52 3.91 9.43
C ARG A 49 -3.53 2.41 9.67
N TRP A 50 -2.66 1.67 8.99
CA TRP A 50 -2.55 0.24 9.17
C TRP A 50 -2.11 -0.10 10.60
N VAL A 51 -1.08 0.56 11.11
CA VAL A 51 -0.59 0.36 12.49
C VAL A 51 -1.69 0.66 13.50
N ARG A 52 -2.36 1.80 13.36
CA ARG A 52 -3.46 2.17 14.26
C ARG A 52 -4.58 1.13 14.26
N ARG A 53 -4.86 0.56 13.10
CA ARG A 53 -5.88 -0.48 12.97
C ARG A 53 -5.47 -1.79 13.62
N GLN A 54 -4.18 -2.14 13.56
CA GLN A 54 -3.65 -3.36 14.21
C GLN A 54 -3.57 -3.21 15.73
N LEU A 55 -3.06 -2.08 16.21
CA LEU A 55 -2.73 -1.89 17.62
C LEU A 55 -3.74 -1.04 18.38
N ARG A 56 -4.65 -0.37 17.67
CA ARG A 56 -5.62 0.59 18.21
C ARG A 56 -4.95 1.73 18.97
N ARG A 57 -3.77 2.10 18.56
CA ARG A 57 -3.00 3.22 19.08
C ARG A 57 -2.04 3.75 18.01
N ASP A 58 -1.60 4.98 18.19
CA ASP A 58 -0.62 5.57 17.30
C ASP A 58 0.80 5.16 17.74
N VAL A 59 1.65 4.95 16.75
CA VAL A 59 3.08 4.69 16.95
C VAL A 59 3.85 5.60 16.00
N ALA A 60 4.85 6.30 16.51
CA ALA A 60 5.74 7.08 15.67
C ALA A 60 6.63 6.13 14.87
N LEU A 61 6.51 6.17 13.55
CA LEU A 61 7.21 5.25 12.65
C LEU A 61 8.43 5.94 12.05
N PRO A 62 9.64 5.34 12.15
CA PRO A 62 10.76 5.79 11.33
C PRO A 62 10.39 5.58 9.86
N ALA A 63 10.74 6.51 8.99
CA ALA A 63 10.30 6.44 7.59
C ALA A 63 11.39 6.91 6.63
N HIS A 64 11.50 6.19 5.52
CA HIS A 64 12.19 6.63 4.31
C HIS A 64 11.17 7.11 3.30
N ARG A 65 11.41 8.24 2.66
CA ARG A 65 10.52 8.78 1.64
C ARG A 65 10.99 8.36 0.25
N LEU A 66 10.11 7.68 -0.47
CA LEU A 66 10.37 7.23 -1.84
C LEU A 66 9.16 7.57 -2.70
N PRO A 67 9.18 8.69 -3.45
CA PRO A 67 8.01 9.15 -4.20
C PRO A 67 7.83 8.38 -5.53
N SER A 68 7.81 7.07 -5.44
CA SER A 68 7.61 6.18 -6.58
C SER A 68 7.04 4.85 -6.09
N SER A 69 5.91 4.44 -6.66
CA SER A 69 5.27 3.15 -6.31
C SER A 69 6.18 1.96 -6.64
N GLN A 70 6.93 2.03 -7.74
CA GLN A 70 7.89 0.99 -8.09
C GLN A 70 9.05 0.95 -7.10
N ALA A 71 9.51 2.11 -6.63
CA ALA A 71 10.59 2.18 -5.64
C ALA A 71 10.15 1.57 -4.30
N PHE A 72 8.86 1.63 -3.94
CA PHE A 72 8.33 0.96 -2.74
C PHE A 72 8.57 -0.54 -2.80
N VAL A 73 8.23 -1.16 -3.91
CA VAL A 73 8.41 -2.61 -4.11
C VAL A 73 9.90 -2.94 -4.10
N ASP A 74 10.70 -2.19 -4.84
CA ASP A 74 12.14 -2.41 -4.93
C ASP A 74 12.83 -2.26 -3.57
N ALA A 75 12.45 -1.26 -2.79
CA ALA A 75 13.00 -1.04 -1.45
C ALA A 75 12.63 -2.17 -0.49
N ALA A 76 11.39 -2.64 -0.55
CA ALA A 76 10.96 -3.78 0.26
C ALA A 76 11.75 -5.05 -0.09
N LEU A 77 11.94 -5.32 -1.39
CA LEU A 77 12.76 -6.45 -1.86
C LEU A 77 14.22 -6.32 -1.46
N ALA A 78 14.73 -5.10 -1.32
CA ALA A 78 16.12 -4.81 -0.95
C ALA A 78 16.35 -4.66 0.56
N ASP A 79 15.40 -5.06 1.39
CA ASP A 79 15.49 -5.04 2.86
C ASP A 79 15.59 -3.62 3.45
N VAL A 80 15.15 -2.60 2.72
CA VAL A 80 15.24 -1.18 3.15
C VAL A 80 14.18 -0.83 4.18
N GLY A 81 12.98 -1.39 4.05
CA GLY A 81 11.89 -1.07 4.93
C GLY A 81 10.64 -1.89 4.64
N TRP A 82 9.64 -1.74 5.49
CA TRP A 82 8.31 -2.27 5.25
C TRP A 82 7.39 -1.15 4.76
N GLY A 83 6.38 -1.49 4.01
CA GLY A 83 5.44 -0.49 3.50
C GLY A 83 4.15 -1.07 3.03
N MET A 84 3.18 -0.18 2.82
CA MET A 84 1.87 -0.52 2.27
C MET A 84 1.95 -0.52 0.75
N ASN A 85 1.79 -1.70 0.17
CA ASN A 85 1.80 -1.87 -1.28
C ASN A 85 0.46 -2.40 -1.78
N PRO A 86 -0.04 -1.92 -2.93
CA PRO A 86 -1.21 -2.54 -3.55
C PRO A 86 -0.96 -4.03 -3.78
N LEU A 87 -1.93 -4.86 -3.45
CA LEU A 87 -1.84 -6.30 -3.69
C LEU A 87 -1.50 -6.61 -5.14
N LEU A 88 -2.05 -5.84 -6.09
CA LEU A 88 -1.73 -5.95 -7.52
C LEU A 88 -0.24 -5.89 -7.81
N SER A 89 0.49 -5.04 -7.08
CA SER A 89 1.92 -4.80 -7.30
C SER A 89 2.82 -5.85 -6.67
N VAL A 90 2.34 -6.58 -5.67
CA VAL A 90 3.17 -7.47 -4.86
C VAL A 90 2.72 -8.93 -4.88
N GLN A 91 1.59 -9.26 -5.51
CA GLN A 91 1.03 -10.62 -5.50
C GLN A 91 2.05 -11.66 -5.95
N GLU A 92 2.77 -11.42 -7.03
CA GLU A 92 3.79 -12.35 -7.52
C GLU A 92 4.91 -12.54 -6.51
N HIS A 93 5.34 -11.46 -5.86
CA HIS A 93 6.38 -11.52 -4.84
C HIS A 93 5.93 -12.27 -3.58
N LEU A 94 4.65 -12.11 -3.21
CA LEU A 94 4.05 -12.86 -2.10
C LEU A 94 3.96 -14.35 -2.45
N ASP A 95 3.53 -14.68 -3.66
CA ASP A 95 3.41 -16.06 -4.12
C ASP A 95 4.77 -16.76 -4.14
N LYS A 96 5.82 -16.05 -4.55
CA LYS A 96 7.19 -16.56 -4.61
C LYS A 96 7.96 -16.37 -3.31
N ARG A 97 7.32 -15.86 -2.28
CA ARG A 97 7.90 -15.61 -0.95
C ARG A 97 9.14 -14.70 -0.96
N ARG A 98 9.22 -13.79 -1.92
CA ARG A 98 10.21 -12.72 -1.92
C ARG A 98 9.79 -11.56 -1.01
N LEU A 99 8.48 -11.40 -0.82
CA LEU A 99 7.88 -10.54 0.17
C LEU A 99 6.91 -11.36 1.01
N VAL A 100 6.69 -10.92 2.23
CA VAL A 100 5.67 -11.49 3.12
C VAL A 100 4.87 -10.35 3.73
N GLU A 101 3.64 -10.66 4.15
CA GLU A 101 2.85 -9.71 4.93
C GLU A 101 3.38 -9.66 6.36
N LEU A 102 3.45 -8.45 6.94
CA LEU A 102 3.85 -8.28 8.34
C LEU A 102 2.93 -9.07 9.27
N VAL A 103 1.63 -8.96 9.03
CA VAL A 103 0.59 -9.72 9.73
C VAL A 103 -0.33 -10.29 8.67
N PRO A 104 -0.27 -11.60 8.40
CA PRO A 104 -1.11 -12.20 7.35
C PRO A 104 -2.60 -11.97 7.55
N GLY A 105 -3.29 -11.67 6.46
CA GLY A 105 -4.73 -11.46 6.48
C GLY A 105 -5.19 -10.10 7.00
N ARG A 106 -4.28 -9.14 7.17
CA ARG A 106 -4.59 -7.81 7.70
C ARG A 106 -4.37 -6.73 6.65
N ALA A 107 -5.06 -6.85 5.52
CA ALA A 107 -5.04 -5.85 4.47
C ALA A 107 -5.80 -4.58 4.86
N LEU A 108 -5.49 -3.49 4.19
CA LEU A 108 -6.19 -2.22 4.29
C LEU A 108 -6.83 -1.92 2.94
N ASP A 109 -8.15 -1.80 2.91
CA ASP A 109 -8.90 -1.51 1.69
C ASP A 109 -9.18 -0.01 1.58
N VAL A 110 -8.83 0.57 0.42
CA VAL A 110 -8.99 1.99 0.14
C VAL A 110 -9.92 2.15 -1.07
N PRO A 111 -11.07 2.82 -0.90
CA PRO A 111 -11.95 3.08 -2.03
C PRO A 111 -11.33 4.10 -2.97
N LEU A 112 -11.44 3.85 -4.27
CA LEU A 112 -10.97 4.75 -5.31
C LEU A 112 -12.13 5.38 -6.05
N TYR A 113 -11.98 6.66 -6.38
CA TYR A 113 -13.00 7.45 -7.07
C TYR A 113 -12.39 8.11 -8.30
N TRP A 114 -13.20 8.22 -9.33
CA TRP A 114 -12.88 8.98 -10.52
C TRP A 114 -13.58 10.32 -10.46
N GLN A 115 -12.81 11.38 -10.59
CA GLN A 115 -13.33 12.73 -10.66
C GLN A 115 -13.01 13.33 -12.02
N VAL A 116 -13.99 13.91 -12.66
CA VAL A 116 -13.84 14.54 -13.97
C VAL A 116 -14.65 15.83 -14.00
N ALA A 117 -14.13 16.83 -14.72
CA ALA A 117 -14.83 18.08 -14.92
C ALA A 117 -16.19 17.85 -15.61
N GLN A 118 -17.18 18.63 -15.22
CA GLN A 118 -18.52 18.54 -15.82
C GLN A 118 -18.57 19.29 -17.17
N GLN A 119 -17.70 18.89 -18.08
CA GLN A 119 -17.71 19.43 -19.44
C GLN A 119 -18.01 18.30 -20.42
N PRO A 120 -18.94 18.51 -21.36
CA PRO A 120 -19.33 17.49 -22.32
C PRO A 120 -18.30 17.39 -23.45
N LEU A 121 -17.12 16.84 -23.14
CA LEU A 121 -16.07 16.60 -24.12
C LEU A 121 -16.03 15.10 -24.46
N PRO A 122 -16.16 14.72 -25.74
CA PRO A 122 -16.15 13.30 -26.13
C PRO A 122 -14.87 12.58 -25.70
N GLU A 123 -13.76 13.28 -25.64
CA GLU A 123 -12.47 12.73 -25.19
C GLU A 123 -12.51 12.33 -23.72
N LEU A 124 -13.13 13.15 -22.87
CA LEU A 124 -13.29 12.84 -21.44
C LEU A 124 -14.22 11.67 -21.21
N GLU A 125 -15.26 11.53 -22.04
CA GLU A 125 -16.18 10.39 -21.97
C GLU A 125 -15.48 9.09 -22.35
N ARG A 126 -14.66 9.11 -23.42
CA ARG A 126 -13.87 7.95 -23.82
C ARG A 126 -12.86 7.57 -22.76
N LEU A 127 -12.14 8.54 -22.21
CA LEU A 127 -11.20 8.31 -21.12
C LEU A 127 -11.91 7.69 -19.90
N THR A 128 -13.05 8.25 -19.52
CA THR A 128 -13.84 7.75 -18.39
C THR A 128 -14.25 6.29 -18.61
N ARG A 129 -14.74 5.95 -19.80
CA ARG A 129 -15.09 4.56 -20.11
C ARG A 129 -13.91 3.61 -19.99
N SER A 130 -12.73 4.04 -20.48
CA SER A 130 -11.51 3.24 -20.39
C SER A 130 -11.07 3.05 -18.94
N VAL A 131 -11.10 4.11 -18.15
CA VAL A 131 -10.75 4.06 -16.72
C VAL A 131 -11.70 3.14 -15.96
N VAL A 132 -13.00 3.27 -16.19
CA VAL A 132 -14.02 2.43 -15.53
C VAL A 132 -13.86 0.96 -15.91
N ALA A 133 -13.60 0.68 -17.18
CA ALA A 133 -13.39 -0.69 -17.64
C ALA A 133 -12.13 -1.32 -17.01
N ALA A 134 -11.03 -0.57 -16.99
CA ALA A 134 -9.78 -1.03 -16.37
C ALA A 134 -9.96 -1.26 -14.87
N ALA A 135 -10.65 -0.34 -14.18
CA ALA A 135 -10.92 -0.46 -12.75
C ALA A 135 -11.78 -1.69 -12.43
N GLY A 136 -12.77 -1.99 -13.28
CA GLY A 136 -13.64 -3.16 -13.11
C GLY A 136 -12.87 -4.49 -13.18
N GLN A 137 -11.74 -4.53 -13.87
CA GLN A 137 -10.88 -5.72 -13.96
C GLN A 137 -9.84 -5.77 -12.84
N ALA A 138 -9.33 -4.63 -12.38
CA ALA A 138 -8.21 -4.55 -11.45
C ALA A 138 -8.62 -4.39 -9.98
N LEU A 139 -9.75 -3.77 -9.70
CA LEU A 139 -10.20 -3.42 -8.34
C LEU A 139 -11.25 -4.40 -7.81
N LEU A 140 -11.35 -4.40 -6.50
CA LEU A 140 -12.36 -5.19 -5.78
C LEU A 140 -13.74 -4.52 -5.78
#